data_75c9e9330fece1b201c72313d02912a0
#
_entry.id   75c9e9330fece1b201c72313d02912a0
#
_cell.length_a   1.000
_cell.length_b   1.000
_cell.length_c   1.000
_cell.angle_alpha   90.00
_cell.angle_beta   90.00
_cell.angle_gamma   90.00
#
_symmetry.space_group_name_H-M   'P 1'
#
loop_
_entity.id
_entity.type
_entity.pdbx_description
1 polymer ?
#
loop_
_entity_poly.entity_id
_entity_poly.type
_entity_poly.pdbx_seq_one_letter_code
_entity_poly.pdbx_strand_id
1 'polypeptide(L)'
;MGPVILFVIAAIKGTGDLFSTYRLSFAVLGIPALITIALVVLAKVKYPHPEMFEKKTDAPTEFHTQKSFVLYMAAICLFAFGFADFTLITLHAARMEAFPTSTLSLLYAAAMAVDAFAALFFGWLFDKIGLRALMLSTLCSAFFSCFIFLSGEPVLMGVGIVLWGVGMGAQESIMKAAVSRIVPAAMRSTGFGIFETGFGIAWFLGSWLLGALYDVNPVWLVAVSVSVQLLAIVFYGLCIKKQKKERFV
;
A
#
# COMPACT_ATOMS: atom_id res chain seq x y z
N MET A 1 -12.96 -7.80 3.61
CA MET A 1 -14.39 -7.99 3.99
C MET A 1 -15.31 -6.97 3.30
N GLY A 2 -15.01 -5.65 3.32
CA GLY A 2 -15.85 -4.62 2.71
C GLY A 2 -16.29 -4.90 1.27
N PRO A 3 -15.37 -5.16 0.32
CA PRO A 3 -15.72 -5.43 -1.08
C PRO A 3 -16.64 -6.65 -1.27
N VAL A 4 -16.45 -7.69 -0.45
CA VAL A 4 -17.30 -8.90 -0.49
C VAL A 4 -18.72 -8.57 -0.02
N ILE A 5 -18.87 -7.78 1.04
CA ILE A 5 -20.17 -7.30 1.54
C ILE A 5 -20.87 -6.48 0.45
N LEU A 6 -20.16 -5.56 -0.20
CA LEU A 6 -20.71 -4.76 -1.31
C LEU A 6 -21.17 -5.64 -2.46
N PHE A 7 -20.38 -6.62 -2.85
CA PHE A 7 -20.74 -7.58 -3.90
C PHE A 7 -22.00 -8.36 -3.55
N VAL A 8 -22.06 -8.92 -2.33
CA VAL A 8 -23.23 -9.72 -1.86
C VAL A 8 -24.50 -8.88 -1.83
N ILE A 9 -24.42 -7.64 -1.32
CA ILE A 9 -25.58 -6.75 -1.27
C ILE A 9 -26.03 -6.37 -2.68
N ALA A 10 -25.11 -6.07 -3.59
CA ALA A 10 -25.44 -5.78 -4.99
C ALA A 10 -26.06 -6.98 -5.70
N ALA A 11 -25.56 -8.20 -5.43
CA ALA A 11 -26.10 -9.44 -6.01
C ALA A 11 -27.53 -9.75 -5.50
N ILE A 12 -27.82 -9.48 -4.21
CA ILE A 12 -29.13 -9.76 -3.60
C ILE A 12 -30.18 -8.74 -4.04
N LYS A 13 -29.84 -7.45 -4.10
CA LYS A 13 -30.80 -6.37 -4.42
C LYS A 13 -31.06 -6.17 -5.92
N GLY A 14 -30.16 -6.67 -6.78
CA GLY A 14 -30.23 -6.39 -8.22
C GLY A 14 -29.91 -4.93 -8.57
N THR A 15 -30.01 -4.60 -9.86
CA THR A 15 -29.63 -3.27 -10.39
C THR A 15 -30.75 -2.21 -10.31
N GLY A 16 -31.86 -2.49 -9.65
CA GLY A 16 -33.07 -1.66 -9.72
C GLY A 16 -33.02 -0.32 -8.98
N ASP A 17 -32.23 -0.20 -7.90
CA ASP A 17 -32.06 1.05 -7.15
C ASP A 17 -30.66 1.11 -6.53
N LEU A 18 -29.75 1.70 -7.29
CA LEU A 18 -28.37 1.92 -6.90
C LEU A 18 -28.25 2.69 -5.57
N PHE A 19 -29.08 3.70 -5.36
CA PHE A 19 -29.00 4.56 -4.19
C PHE A 19 -29.33 3.79 -2.89
N SER A 20 -30.39 2.97 -2.91
CA SER A 20 -30.76 2.15 -1.76
C SER A 20 -29.74 1.04 -1.48
N THR A 21 -29.09 0.52 -2.53
CA THR A 21 -28.02 -0.48 -2.40
C THR A 21 -26.79 0.12 -1.72
N TYR A 22 -26.34 1.31 -2.14
CA TYR A 22 -25.24 2.01 -1.49
C TYR A 22 -25.57 2.37 -0.03
N ARG A 23 -26.77 2.89 0.25
CA ARG A 23 -27.20 3.24 1.60
C ARG A 23 -27.17 2.04 2.54
N LEU A 24 -27.65 0.88 2.10
CA LEU A 24 -27.59 -0.35 2.88
C LEU A 24 -26.14 -0.81 3.08
N SER A 25 -25.34 -0.75 2.03
CA SER A 25 -23.93 -1.15 2.08
C SER A 25 -23.14 -0.32 3.10
N PHE A 26 -23.32 1.00 3.09
CA PHE A 26 -22.67 1.87 4.07
C PHE A 26 -23.18 1.63 5.49
N ALA A 27 -24.49 1.38 5.66
CA ALA A 27 -25.04 1.06 6.97
C ALA A 27 -24.46 -0.25 7.56
N VAL A 28 -24.33 -1.29 6.73
CA VAL A 28 -23.72 -2.59 7.15
C VAL A 28 -22.24 -2.41 7.46
N LEU A 29 -21.50 -1.65 6.64
CA LEU A 29 -20.08 -1.35 6.90
C LEU A 29 -19.88 -0.45 8.15
N GLY A 30 -20.89 0.28 8.56
CA GLY A 30 -20.90 1.05 9.82
C GLY A 30 -20.78 0.15 11.07
N ILE A 31 -21.30 -1.08 11.04
CA ILE A 31 -21.26 -2.00 12.18
C ILE A 31 -19.82 -2.33 12.63
N PRO A 32 -18.93 -2.85 11.76
CA PRO A 32 -17.54 -3.09 12.14
C PRO A 32 -16.80 -1.81 12.54
N ALA A 33 -17.12 -0.67 11.94
CA ALA A 33 -16.53 0.62 12.32
C ALA A 33 -16.90 1.00 13.77
N LEU A 34 -18.18 0.85 14.13
CA LEU A 34 -18.62 1.10 15.52
C LEU A 34 -17.98 0.14 16.51
N ILE A 35 -17.83 -1.15 16.15
CA ILE A 35 -17.13 -2.15 16.98
C ILE A 35 -15.68 -1.71 17.20
N THR A 36 -14.98 -1.28 16.14
CA THR A 36 -13.59 -0.82 16.24
C THR A 36 -13.48 0.39 17.17
N ILE A 37 -14.36 1.38 17.03
CA ILE A 37 -14.40 2.56 17.90
C ILE A 37 -14.64 2.13 19.36
N ALA A 38 -15.61 1.24 19.60
CA ALA A 38 -15.91 0.74 20.94
C ALA A 38 -14.70 0.02 21.57
N LEU A 39 -13.98 -0.81 20.81
CA LEU A 39 -12.76 -1.48 21.26
C LEU A 39 -11.64 -0.49 21.60
N VAL A 40 -11.44 0.56 20.79
CA VAL A 40 -10.44 1.60 21.07
C VAL A 40 -10.79 2.38 22.33
N VAL A 41 -12.06 2.75 22.51
CA VAL A 41 -12.54 3.42 23.73
C VAL A 41 -12.34 2.52 24.95
N LEU A 42 -12.71 1.25 24.83
CA LEU A 42 -12.53 0.26 25.91
C LEU A 42 -11.04 0.09 26.26
N ALA A 43 -10.17 0.01 25.27
CA ALA A 43 -8.72 -0.06 25.49
C ALA A 43 -8.21 1.19 26.20
N LYS A 44 -8.64 2.39 25.81
CA LYS A 44 -8.28 3.64 26.47
C LYS A 44 -8.75 3.71 27.93
N VAL A 45 -9.98 3.23 28.20
CA VAL A 45 -10.52 3.20 29.57
C VAL A 45 -9.79 2.19 30.44
N LYS A 46 -9.48 1.00 29.88
CA LYS A 46 -8.79 -0.07 30.60
C LYS A 46 -7.31 0.20 30.83
N TYR A 47 -6.67 0.90 29.89
CA TYR A 47 -5.24 1.21 29.89
C TYR A 47 -5.01 2.71 29.69
N PRO A 48 -5.30 3.56 30.68
CA PRO A 48 -5.22 5.02 30.58
C PRO A 48 -3.79 5.54 30.39
N HIS A 49 -2.78 4.75 30.80
CA HIS A 49 -1.36 5.11 30.73
C HIS A 49 -0.58 4.09 29.89
N PRO A 50 -0.64 4.15 28.54
CA PRO A 50 0.10 3.23 27.68
C PRO A 50 1.62 3.36 27.82
N GLU A 51 2.12 4.50 28.31
CA GLU A 51 3.54 4.77 28.61
C GLU A 51 4.16 3.75 29.59
N MET A 52 3.35 3.10 30.42
CA MET A 52 3.80 2.06 31.36
C MET A 52 4.31 0.80 30.65
N PHE A 53 3.91 0.57 29.41
CA PHE A 53 4.34 -0.57 28.60
C PHE A 53 5.58 -0.26 27.75
N GLU A 54 5.99 1.01 27.67
CA GLU A 54 7.22 1.42 26.98
C GLU A 54 8.41 1.34 27.94
N LYS A 55 9.47 0.62 27.51
CA LYS A 55 10.76 0.70 28.20
C LYS A 55 11.27 2.14 28.09
N LYS A 56 11.42 2.82 29.23
CA LYS A 56 12.13 4.11 29.30
C LYS A 56 13.54 3.88 28.76
N THR A 57 13.82 4.38 27.58
CA THR A 57 15.16 4.43 27.01
C THR A 57 15.63 5.86 27.16
N ASP A 58 16.76 6.07 27.83
CA ASP A 58 17.41 7.38 27.85
C ASP A 58 17.81 7.72 26.42
N ALA A 59 16.99 8.53 25.79
CA ALA A 59 17.09 8.82 24.37
C ALA A 59 17.78 10.16 24.15
N PRO A 60 18.61 10.27 23.08
CA PRO A 60 19.07 11.55 22.63
C PRO A 60 17.89 12.45 22.28
N THR A 61 17.95 13.69 22.71
CA THR A 61 16.88 14.70 22.58
C THR A 61 16.73 15.24 21.16
N GLU A 62 17.66 14.90 20.24
CA GLU A 62 17.66 15.40 18.89
C GLU A 62 17.54 14.26 17.86
N PHE A 63 16.65 14.44 16.89
CA PHE A 63 16.51 13.54 15.75
C PHE A 63 17.65 13.77 14.76
N HIS A 64 18.73 13.02 14.92
CA HIS A 64 19.75 12.97 13.88
C HIS A 64 19.28 12.08 12.74
N THR A 65 18.89 12.71 11.64
CA THR A 65 18.44 12.02 10.43
C THR A 65 19.58 11.19 9.85
N GLN A 66 19.53 9.87 10.06
CA GLN A 66 20.51 8.95 9.48
C GLN A 66 20.39 8.94 7.95
N LYS A 67 21.51 8.91 7.23
CA LYS A 67 21.52 8.87 5.76
C LYS A 67 20.78 7.65 5.22
N SER A 68 20.79 6.53 5.94
CA SER A 68 20.01 5.33 5.62
C SER A 68 18.50 5.59 5.66
N PHE A 69 18.01 6.39 6.62
CA PHE A 69 16.59 6.78 6.70
C PHE A 69 16.18 7.67 5.51
N VAL A 70 17.00 8.64 5.12
CA VAL A 70 16.72 9.50 3.96
C VAL A 70 16.65 8.67 2.67
N LEU A 71 17.59 7.75 2.46
CA LEU A 71 17.59 6.85 1.30
C LEU A 71 16.37 5.93 1.28
N TYR A 72 15.97 5.45 2.46
CA TYR A 72 14.77 4.65 2.62
C TYR A 72 13.52 5.46 2.29
N MET A 73 13.39 6.68 2.81
CA MET A 73 12.29 7.60 2.51
C MET A 73 12.20 7.92 1.01
N ALA A 74 13.33 8.20 0.38
CA ALA A 74 13.38 8.44 -1.07
C ALA A 74 12.88 7.22 -1.86
N ALA A 75 13.31 6.00 -1.47
CA ALA A 75 12.87 4.76 -2.12
C ALA A 75 11.35 4.55 -1.99
N ILE A 76 10.80 4.75 -0.79
CA ILE A 76 9.38 4.57 -0.51
C ILE A 76 8.52 5.64 -1.19
N CYS A 77 8.96 6.89 -1.18
CA CYS A 77 8.26 7.97 -1.87
C CYS A 77 8.24 7.72 -3.40
N LEU A 78 9.33 7.24 -3.98
CA LEU A 78 9.37 6.84 -5.39
C LEU A 78 8.43 5.67 -5.66
N PHE A 79 8.43 4.64 -4.81
CA PHE A 79 7.49 3.54 -4.94
C PHE A 79 6.04 4.05 -4.91
N ALA A 80 5.67 4.82 -3.88
CA ALA A 80 4.32 5.38 -3.72
C ALA A 80 3.90 6.24 -4.91
N PHE A 81 4.81 7.06 -5.42
CA PHE A 81 4.57 7.92 -6.58
C PHE A 81 4.32 7.13 -7.88
N GLY A 82 5.00 6.00 -8.08
CA GLY A 82 4.85 5.16 -9.28
C GLY A 82 3.74 4.10 -9.17
N PHE A 83 3.11 3.95 -8.00
CA PHE A 83 2.12 2.89 -7.77
C PHE A 83 0.70 3.40 -8.03
N ALA A 84 0.05 2.90 -9.08
CA ALA A 84 -1.30 3.34 -9.44
C ALA A 84 -2.35 2.82 -8.45
N ASP A 85 -3.30 3.68 -8.09
CA ASP A 85 -4.45 3.33 -7.25
C ASP A 85 -5.35 2.30 -7.92
N PHE A 86 -5.97 1.42 -7.12
CA PHE A 86 -6.94 0.46 -7.62
C PHE A 86 -8.16 1.13 -8.27
N THR A 87 -8.47 2.35 -7.88
CA THR A 87 -9.53 3.17 -8.49
C THR A 87 -9.26 3.41 -9.98
N LEU A 88 -7.99 3.69 -10.34
CA LEU A 88 -7.61 3.89 -11.75
C LEU A 88 -7.66 2.57 -12.53
N ILE A 89 -7.33 1.45 -11.88
CA ILE A 89 -7.44 0.10 -12.46
C ILE A 89 -8.90 -0.23 -12.76
N THR A 90 -9.80 0.02 -11.80
CA THR A 90 -11.25 -0.20 -12.00
C THR A 90 -11.84 0.70 -13.07
N LEU A 91 -11.41 1.96 -13.13
CA LEU A 91 -11.81 2.89 -14.20
C LEU A 91 -11.40 2.36 -15.57
N HIS A 92 -10.15 1.89 -15.70
CA HIS A 92 -9.66 1.32 -16.95
C HIS A 92 -10.43 0.04 -17.34
N ALA A 93 -10.62 -0.88 -16.39
CA ALA A 93 -11.39 -2.10 -16.61
C ALA A 93 -12.84 -1.83 -17.05
N ALA A 94 -13.46 -0.79 -16.49
CA ALA A 94 -14.80 -0.34 -16.89
C ALA A 94 -14.82 0.31 -18.27
N ARG A 95 -13.84 1.16 -18.62
CA ARG A 95 -13.73 1.80 -19.95
C ARG A 95 -13.47 0.79 -21.08
N MET A 96 -12.73 -0.26 -20.77
CA MET A 96 -12.42 -1.33 -21.74
C MET A 96 -13.52 -2.41 -21.82
N GLU A 97 -14.57 -2.28 -21.00
CA GLU A 97 -15.63 -3.29 -20.88
C GLU A 97 -15.08 -4.72 -20.63
N ALA A 98 -13.85 -4.80 -20.06
CA ALA A 98 -13.14 -6.04 -19.86
C ALA A 98 -13.85 -7.00 -18.90
N PHE A 99 -14.63 -6.45 -17.95
CA PHE A 99 -15.41 -7.19 -16.97
C PHE A 99 -16.79 -6.56 -16.74
N PRO A 100 -17.83 -7.37 -16.48
CA PRO A 100 -19.12 -6.85 -16.03
C PRO A 100 -18.95 -5.96 -14.79
N THR A 101 -19.71 -4.87 -14.70
CA THR A 101 -19.62 -3.90 -13.58
C THR A 101 -19.81 -4.56 -12.21
N SER A 102 -20.65 -5.60 -12.12
CA SER A 102 -20.85 -6.39 -10.90
C SER A 102 -19.60 -7.15 -10.46
N THR A 103 -18.70 -7.48 -11.39
CA THR A 103 -17.46 -8.23 -11.14
C THR A 103 -16.33 -7.34 -10.63
N LEU A 104 -16.37 -6.01 -10.84
CA LEU A 104 -15.31 -5.09 -10.43
C LEU A 104 -15.06 -5.13 -8.92
N SER A 105 -16.12 -5.22 -8.12
CA SER A 105 -15.98 -5.37 -6.65
C SER A 105 -15.34 -6.70 -6.26
N LEU A 106 -15.59 -7.76 -7.02
CA LEU A 106 -14.99 -9.08 -6.80
C LEU A 106 -13.51 -9.09 -7.19
N LEU A 107 -13.13 -8.39 -8.27
CA LEU A 107 -11.72 -8.21 -8.64
C LEU A 107 -10.94 -7.50 -7.54
N TYR A 108 -11.53 -6.47 -6.93
CA TYR A 108 -10.91 -5.81 -5.78
C TYR A 108 -10.79 -6.74 -4.58
N ALA A 109 -11.84 -7.53 -4.29
CA ALA A 109 -11.78 -8.53 -3.22
C ALA A 109 -10.68 -9.59 -3.48
N ALA A 110 -10.52 -10.03 -4.72
CA ALA A 110 -9.45 -10.95 -5.12
C ALA A 110 -8.06 -10.30 -4.97
N ALA A 111 -7.90 -9.05 -5.40
CA ALA A 111 -6.66 -8.29 -5.20
C ALA A 111 -6.29 -8.18 -3.71
N MET A 112 -7.27 -7.90 -2.83
CA MET A 112 -7.07 -7.84 -1.38
C MET A 112 -6.78 -9.21 -0.76
N ALA A 113 -7.28 -10.29 -1.32
CA ALA A 113 -6.90 -11.63 -0.89
C ALA A 113 -5.43 -11.93 -1.23
N VAL A 114 -4.99 -11.60 -2.45
CA VAL A 114 -3.57 -11.70 -2.85
C VAL A 114 -2.69 -10.82 -1.96
N ASP A 115 -3.11 -9.59 -1.69
CA ASP A 115 -2.46 -8.65 -0.78
C ASP A 115 -2.22 -9.27 0.60
N ALA A 116 -3.25 -9.87 1.21
CA ALA A 116 -3.14 -10.52 2.51
C ALA A 116 -2.12 -11.68 2.53
N PHE A 117 -2.13 -12.54 1.50
CA PHE A 117 -1.13 -13.60 1.38
C PHE A 117 0.27 -13.05 1.13
N ALA A 118 0.41 -12.04 0.28
CA ALA A 118 1.67 -11.37 0.02
C ALA A 118 2.22 -10.69 1.28
N ALA A 119 1.37 -10.03 2.08
CA ALA A 119 1.75 -9.42 3.34
C ALA A 119 2.38 -10.43 4.30
N LEU A 120 1.78 -11.61 4.46
CA LEU A 120 2.31 -12.68 5.31
C LEU A 120 3.63 -13.23 4.77
N PHE A 121 3.68 -13.55 3.47
CA PHE A 121 4.87 -14.10 2.83
C PHE A 121 6.06 -13.13 2.88
N PHE A 122 5.84 -11.89 2.45
CA PHE A 122 6.90 -10.88 2.42
C PHE A 122 7.26 -10.37 3.82
N GLY A 123 6.32 -10.36 4.77
CA GLY A 123 6.62 -10.10 6.17
C GLY A 123 7.60 -11.15 6.74
N TRP A 124 7.33 -12.43 6.53
CA TRP A 124 8.25 -13.51 6.89
C TRP A 124 9.60 -13.41 6.15
N LEU A 125 9.57 -13.06 4.87
CA LEU A 125 10.79 -12.89 4.09
C LEU A 125 11.62 -11.70 4.59
N PHE A 126 10.96 -10.61 5.00
CA PHE A 126 11.62 -9.45 5.58
C PHE A 126 12.36 -9.78 6.88
N ASP A 127 11.83 -10.67 7.71
CA ASP A 127 12.54 -11.13 8.91
C ASP A 127 13.81 -11.88 8.57
N LYS A 128 13.87 -12.56 7.42
CA LYS A 128 15.07 -13.32 6.98
C LYS A 128 16.09 -12.47 6.25
N ILE A 129 15.66 -11.66 5.28
CA ILE A 129 16.55 -10.95 4.36
C ILE A 129 16.49 -9.41 4.47
N GLY A 130 15.66 -8.87 5.39
CA GLY A 130 15.53 -7.44 5.63
C GLY A 130 15.00 -6.67 4.41
N LEU A 131 15.51 -5.47 4.18
CA LEU A 131 15.09 -4.57 3.09
C LEU A 131 15.20 -5.18 1.68
N ARG A 132 15.93 -6.27 1.49
CA ARG A 132 15.95 -6.99 0.22
C ARG A 132 14.59 -7.56 -0.15
N ALA A 133 13.74 -7.86 0.84
CA ALA A 133 12.38 -8.31 0.60
C ALA A 133 11.55 -7.23 -0.10
N LEU A 134 11.72 -5.94 0.28
CA LEU A 134 11.10 -4.79 -0.42
C LEU A 134 11.59 -4.64 -1.86
N MET A 135 12.89 -4.82 -2.10
CA MET A 135 13.41 -4.79 -3.47
C MET A 135 12.77 -5.87 -4.34
N LEU A 136 12.66 -7.09 -3.79
CA LEU A 136 12.08 -8.21 -4.51
C LEU A 136 10.59 -7.99 -4.80
N SER A 137 9.81 -7.54 -3.80
CA SER A 137 8.38 -7.26 -3.99
C SER A 137 8.15 -6.13 -4.99
N THR A 138 8.93 -5.05 -4.91
CA THR A 138 8.86 -3.95 -5.87
C THR A 138 9.21 -4.41 -7.29
N LEU A 139 10.20 -5.29 -7.44
CA LEU A 139 10.55 -5.85 -8.75
C LEU A 139 9.42 -6.73 -9.30
N CYS A 140 8.82 -7.58 -8.46
CA CYS A 140 7.67 -8.40 -8.86
C CYS A 140 6.48 -7.56 -9.28
N SER A 141 6.22 -6.45 -8.58
CA SER A 141 5.08 -5.59 -8.87
C SER A 141 5.35 -4.52 -9.92
N ALA A 142 6.61 -4.14 -10.20
CA ALA A 142 6.94 -3.00 -11.07
C ALA A 142 6.26 -3.02 -12.44
N PHE A 143 5.97 -4.21 -12.97
CA PHE A 143 5.39 -4.39 -14.28
C PHE A 143 3.86 -4.57 -14.27
N PHE A 144 3.19 -4.47 -13.11
CA PHE A 144 1.73 -4.64 -13.05
C PHE A 144 1.00 -3.70 -14.01
N SER A 145 1.48 -2.46 -14.13
CA SER A 145 0.88 -1.44 -14.99
C SER A 145 0.93 -1.80 -16.48
N CYS A 146 1.99 -2.52 -16.93
CA CYS A 146 2.08 -3.02 -18.31
C CYS A 146 0.94 -4.00 -18.62
N PHE A 147 0.69 -4.94 -17.69
CA PHE A 147 -0.35 -5.95 -17.88
C PHE A 147 -1.75 -5.37 -17.80
N ILE A 148 -1.96 -4.32 -16.98
CA ILE A 148 -3.27 -3.72 -16.82
C ILE A 148 -3.59 -2.74 -17.95
N PHE A 149 -2.71 -1.77 -18.22
CA PHE A 149 -3.06 -0.61 -19.06
C PHE A 149 -2.66 -0.75 -20.53
N LEU A 150 -1.79 -1.71 -20.89
CA LEU A 150 -1.39 -1.93 -22.28
C LEU A 150 -2.02 -3.18 -22.90
N SER A 151 -2.57 -4.09 -22.09
CA SER A 151 -3.20 -5.29 -22.63
C SER A 151 -4.71 -5.06 -22.75
N GLY A 152 -5.29 -5.43 -23.90
CA GLY A 152 -6.74 -5.46 -24.07
C GLY A 152 -7.39 -6.77 -23.57
N GLU A 153 -6.58 -7.70 -23.05
CA GLU A 153 -7.01 -9.06 -22.70
C GLU A 153 -7.36 -9.17 -21.20
N PRO A 154 -8.59 -9.61 -20.84
CA PRO A 154 -9.02 -9.74 -19.45
C PRO A 154 -8.11 -10.63 -18.60
N VAL A 155 -7.54 -11.69 -19.17
CA VAL A 155 -6.63 -12.60 -18.47
C VAL A 155 -5.33 -11.90 -18.08
N LEU A 156 -4.72 -11.13 -19.00
CA LEU A 156 -3.50 -10.37 -18.71
C LEU A 156 -3.76 -9.26 -17.70
N MET A 157 -4.92 -8.60 -17.77
CA MET A 157 -5.34 -7.63 -16.76
C MET A 157 -5.48 -8.30 -15.38
N GLY A 158 -6.03 -9.53 -15.31
CA GLY A 158 -6.07 -10.33 -14.09
C GLY A 158 -4.68 -10.61 -13.50
N VAL A 159 -3.70 -10.96 -14.34
CA VAL A 159 -2.29 -11.11 -13.93
C VAL A 159 -1.75 -9.80 -13.34
N GLY A 160 -2.01 -8.67 -14.00
CA GLY A 160 -1.60 -7.37 -13.50
C GLY A 160 -2.21 -7.03 -12.13
N ILE A 161 -3.48 -7.38 -11.91
CA ILE A 161 -4.17 -7.19 -10.62
C ILE A 161 -3.53 -8.06 -9.52
N VAL A 162 -3.14 -9.30 -9.83
CA VAL A 162 -2.39 -10.16 -8.90
C VAL A 162 -1.03 -9.53 -8.55
N LEU A 163 -0.27 -9.06 -9.53
CA LEU A 163 1.01 -8.39 -9.30
C LEU A 163 0.84 -7.10 -8.48
N TRP A 164 -0.22 -6.34 -8.72
CA TRP A 164 -0.58 -5.17 -7.92
C TRP A 164 -0.84 -5.56 -6.46
N GLY A 165 -1.64 -6.60 -6.21
CA GLY A 165 -1.92 -7.11 -4.86
C GLY A 165 -0.64 -7.58 -4.15
N VAL A 166 0.27 -8.25 -4.86
CA VAL A 166 1.58 -8.65 -4.32
C VAL A 166 2.40 -7.44 -3.89
N GLY A 167 2.45 -6.39 -4.73
CA GLY A 167 3.15 -5.16 -4.40
C GLY A 167 2.57 -4.47 -3.17
N MET A 168 1.25 -4.34 -3.12
CA MET A 168 0.53 -3.67 -2.03
C MET A 168 0.77 -4.37 -0.70
N GLY A 169 0.52 -5.69 -0.60
CA GLY A 169 0.67 -6.44 0.64
C GLY A 169 2.09 -6.49 1.18
N ALA A 170 3.07 -6.61 0.30
CA ALA A 170 4.47 -6.54 0.71
C ALA A 170 4.83 -5.15 1.28
N GLN A 171 4.37 -4.09 0.66
CA GLN A 171 4.65 -2.73 1.10
C GLN A 171 3.96 -2.44 2.44
N GLU A 172 2.67 -2.69 2.57
CA GLU A 172 1.92 -2.42 3.79
C GLU A 172 2.49 -3.15 5.02
N SER A 173 2.93 -4.41 4.85
CA SER A 173 3.48 -5.20 5.95
C SER A 173 4.90 -4.78 6.34
N ILE A 174 5.76 -4.45 5.37
CA ILE A 174 7.19 -4.24 5.61
C ILE A 174 7.54 -2.78 5.88
N MET A 175 6.86 -1.82 5.26
CA MET A 175 7.25 -0.41 5.32
C MET A 175 7.39 0.09 6.77
N LYS A 176 6.39 -0.15 7.60
CA LYS A 176 6.38 0.26 9.01
C LYS A 176 7.42 -0.50 9.83
N ALA A 177 7.56 -1.79 9.58
CA ALA A 177 8.57 -2.63 10.22
C ALA A 177 10.00 -2.14 9.89
N ALA A 178 10.25 -1.70 8.66
CA ALA A 178 11.54 -1.14 8.26
C ALA A 178 11.84 0.20 8.95
N VAL A 179 10.86 1.12 9.05
CA VAL A 179 11.01 2.37 9.83
C VAL A 179 11.40 2.05 11.26
N SER A 180 10.73 1.10 11.91
CA SER A 180 11.02 0.72 13.30
C SER A 180 12.41 0.08 13.51
N ARG A 181 13.03 -0.46 12.44
CA ARG A 181 14.41 -1.00 12.47
C ARG A 181 15.46 0.06 12.17
N ILE A 182 15.13 1.10 11.41
CA ILE A 182 16.06 2.16 11.01
C ILE A 182 16.09 3.26 12.07
N VAL A 183 14.94 3.61 12.63
CA VAL A 183 14.79 4.73 13.57
C VAL A 183 14.95 4.23 15.01
N PRO A 184 15.77 4.90 15.86
CA PRO A 184 15.89 4.59 17.29
C PRO A 184 14.55 4.60 18.00
N ALA A 185 14.37 3.72 19.00
CA ALA A 185 13.09 3.52 19.70
C ALA A 185 12.47 4.84 20.23
N ALA A 186 13.28 5.72 20.77
CA ALA A 186 12.86 7.00 21.32
C ALA A 186 12.36 8.03 20.29
N MET A 187 12.73 7.85 19.03
CA MET A 187 12.42 8.76 17.92
C MET A 187 11.40 8.14 16.95
N ARG A 188 10.86 6.97 17.25
CA ARG A 188 9.97 6.24 16.34
C ARG A 188 8.72 7.03 15.99
N SER A 189 8.10 7.72 16.94
CA SER A 189 6.91 8.54 16.68
C SER A 189 7.18 9.65 15.66
N THR A 190 8.31 10.35 15.79
CA THR A 190 8.74 11.36 14.81
C THR A 190 9.09 10.71 13.46
N GLY A 191 9.81 9.57 13.49
CA GLY A 191 10.15 8.82 12.29
C GLY A 191 8.92 8.33 11.52
N PHE A 192 7.91 7.83 12.21
CA PHE A 192 6.62 7.46 11.60
C PHE A 192 5.86 8.67 11.07
N GLY A 193 5.86 9.81 11.79
CA GLY A 193 5.23 11.04 11.30
C GLY A 193 5.84 11.52 9.99
N ILE A 194 7.18 11.54 9.88
CA ILE A 194 7.89 11.89 8.64
C ILE A 194 7.56 10.88 7.53
N PHE A 195 7.57 9.59 7.87
CA PHE A 195 7.26 8.52 6.94
C PHE A 195 5.84 8.65 6.36
N GLU A 196 4.81 8.70 7.20
CA GLU A 196 3.41 8.76 6.75
C GLU A 196 3.13 10.05 5.95
N THR A 197 3.72 11.19 6.36
CA THR A 197 3.57 12.45 5.63
C THR A 197 4.24 12.38 4.25
N GLY A 198 5.49 11.94 4.19
CA GLY A 198 6.22 11.83 2.93
C GLY A 198 5.59 10.83 1.98
N PHE A 199 5.21 9.66 2.50
CA PHE A 199 4.50 8.63 1.73
C PHE A 199 3.16 9.15 1.20
N GLY A 200 2.34 9.79 2.05
CA GLY A 200 1.03 10.31 1.65
C GLY A 200 1.12 11.40 0.58
N ILE A 201 2.08 12.33 0.70
CA ILE A 201 2.33 13.36 -0.33
C ILE A 201 2.77 12.71 -1.65
N ALA A 202 3.70 11.77 -1.59
CA ALA A 202 4.20 11.08 -2.79
C ALA A 202 3.08 10.27 -3.47
N TRP A 203 2.26 9.57 -2.69
CA TRP A 203 1.10 8.82 -3.18
C TRP A 203 0.09 9.75 -3.87
N PHE A 204 -0.27 10.86 -3.22
CA PHE A 204 -1.20 11.84 -3.78
C PHE A 204 -0.69 12.42 -5.11
N LEU A 205 0.56 12.88 -5.15
CA LEU A 205 1.17 13.45 -6.36
C LEU A 205 1.29 12.41 -7.47
N GLY A 206 1.64 11.17 -7.12
CA GLY A 206 1.72 10.05 -8.03
C GLY A 206 0.36 9.70 -8.63
N SER A 207 -0.66 9.52 -7.79
CA SER A 207 -2.03 9.22 -8.24
C SER A 207 -2.58 10.32 -9.15
N TRP A 208 -2.36 11.59 -8.78
CA TRP A 208 -2.75 12.72 -9.62
C TRP A 208 -2.04 12.71 -10.98
N LEU A 209 -0.72 12.52 -11.00
CA LEU A 209 0.05 12.49 -12.24
C LEU A 209 -0.33 11.29 -13.12
N LEU A 210 -0.40 10.09 -12.53
CA LEU A 210 -0.75 8.87 -13.27
C LEU A 210 -2.18 8.96 -13.84
N GLY A 211 -3.11 9.55 -13.10
CA GLY A 211 -4.47 9.83 -13.59
C GLY A 211 -4.47 10.81 -14.78
N ALA A 212 -3.72 11.91 -14.68
CA ALA A 212 -3.58 12.87 -15.78
C ALA A 212 -2.92 12.25 -17.02
N LEU A 213 -1.88 11.43 -16.83
CA LEU A 213 -1.21 10.72 -17.93
C LEU A 213 -2.12 9.66 -18.57
N TYR A 214 -2.97 9.02 -17.78
CA TYR A 214 -3.95 8.06 -18.28
C TYR A 214 -4.92 8.70 -19.28
N ASP A 215 -5.39 9.91 -19.00
CA ASP A 215 -6.31 10.63 -19.91
C ASP A 215 -5.61 11.10 -21.21
N VAL A 216 -4.29 11.29 -21.19
CA VAL A 216 -3.51 11.62 -22.39
C VAL A 216 -3.19 10.36 -23.18
N ASN A 217 -2.52 9.40 -22.57
CA ASN A 217 -2.17 8.10 -23.17
C ASN A 217 -1.68 7.12 -22.10
N PRO A 218 -2.30 5.93 -21.95
CA PRO A 218 -1.88 4.92 -20.99
C PRO A 218 -0.40 4.50 -21.08
N VAL A 219 0.22 4.62 -22.26
CA VAL A 219 1.65 4.31 -22.44
C VAL A 219 2.54 5.19 -21.59
N TRP A 220 2.23 6.47 -21.47
CA TRP A 220 2.98 7.40 -20.61
C TRP A 220 2.82 7.08 -19.12
N LEU A 221 1.60 6.72 -18.72
CA LEU A 221 1.35 6.25 -17.36
C LEU A 221 2.24 5.05 -17.04
N VAL A 222 2.24 4.03 -17.91
CA VAL A 222 3.04 2.81 -17.72
C VAL A 222 4.53 3.13 -17.69
N ALA A 223 5.02 3.96 -18.61
CA ALA A 223 6.43 4.35 -18.66
C ALA A 223 6.87 5.02 -17.35
N VAL A 224 6.07 5.95 -16.82
CA VAL A 224 6.37 6.62 -15.55
C VAL A 224 6.28 5.64 -14.39
N SER A 225 5.19 4.86 -14.28
CA SER A 225 4.99 3.88 -13.21
C SER A 225 6.16 2.91 -13.11
N VAL A 226 6.53 2.26 -14.21
CA VAL A 226 7.64 1.29 -14.24
C VAL A 226 8.98 1.96 -13.93
N SER A 227 9.28 3.09 -14.59
CA SER A 227 10.58 3.77 -14.42
C SER A 227 10.81 4.21 -12.98
N VAL A 228 9.79 4.78 -12.34
CA VAL A 228 9.90 5.28 -10.96
C VAL A 228 10.00 4.12 -9.97
N GLN A 229 9.29 3.02 -10.18
CA GLN A 229 9.43 1.82 -9.33
C GLN A 229 10.80 1.16 -9.49
N LEU A 230 11.35 1.07 -10.70
CA LEU A 230 12.72 0.58 -10.92
C LEU A 230 13.75 1.50 -10.24
N LEU A 231 13.54 2.82 -10.29
CA LEU A 231 14.37 3.77 -9.56
C LEU A 231 14.28 3.56 -8.03
N ALA A 232 13.10 3.28 -7.49
CA ALA A 232 12.93 2.95 -6.07
C ALA A 232 13.79 1.76 -5.66
N ILE A 233 13.91 0.72 -6.50
CA ILE A 233 14.78 -0.45 -6.25
C ILE A 233 16.26 -0.03 -6.11
N VAL A 234 16.72 0.91 -6.93
CA VAL A 234 18.09 1.43 -6.82
C VAL A 234 18.31 2.11 -5.46
N PHE A 235 17.35 2.94 -5.02
CA PHE A 235 17.43 3.61 -3.72
C PHE A 235 17.36 2.63 -2.54
N TYR A 236 16.55 1.57 -2.60
CA TYR A 236 16.58 0.49 -1.61
C TYR A 236 17.98 -0.16 -1.56
N GLY A 237 18.59 -0.43 -2.71
CA GLY A 237 19.95 -0.99 -2.78
C GLY A 237 21.00 -0.09 -2.15
N LEU A 238 20.93 1.22 -2.39
CA LEU A 238 21.80 2.23 -1.77
C LEU A 238 21.59 2.29 -0.24
N CYS A 239 20.33 2.24 0.21
CA CYS A 239 19.98 2.19 1.62
C CYS A 239 20.62 0.97 2.31
N ILE A 240 20.51 -0.23 1.72
CA ILE A 240 21.11 -1.47 2.26
C ILE A 240 22.64 -1.37 2.37
N LYS A 241 23.29 -0.83 1.33
CA LYS A 241 24.76 -0.61 1.35
C LYS A 241 25.16 0.35 2.47
N LYS A 242 24.38 1.42 2.67
CA LYS A 242 24.65 2.41 3.69
C LYS A 242 24.46 1.87 5.10
N GLN A 243 23.37 1.13 5.36
CA GLN A 243 23.13 0.47 6.65
C GLN A 243 24.26 -0.48 7.06
N LYS A 244 24.80 -1.25 6.10
CA LYS A 244 25.95 -2.10 6.38
C LYS A 244 27.15 -1.27 6.88
N LYS A 245 27.41 -0.12 6.24
CA LYS A 245 28.54 0.75 6.64
C LYS A 245 28.31 1.39 8.01
N GLU A 246 27.09 1.78 8.34
CA GLU A 246 26.72 2.39 9.63
C GLU A 246 26.76 1.38 10.80
N ARG A 247 26.65 0.07 10.55
CA ARG A 247 26.78 -0.98 11.57
C ARG A 247 28.23 -1.34 11.94
N PHE A 248 29.21 -0.95 11.13
CA PHE A 248 30.64 -1.24 11.34
C PHE A 248 31.42 -0.03 11.87
N VAL A 249 30.76 1.08 12.12
CA VAL A 249 31.26 2.30 12.77
C VAL A 249 30.60 2.46 14.13
#